data_a8e8093cdf467b2a96764c37beec814c
#
_entry.id   a8e8093cdf467b2a96764c37beec814c
#
_cell.length_a   1.000
_cell.length_b   1.000
_cell.length_c   1.000
_cell.angle_alpha   90.00
_cell.angle_beta   90.00
_cell.angle_gamma   90.00
#
_symmetry.space_group_name_H-M   'P 1'
#
loop_
_entity.id
_entity.type
_entity.pdbx_description
1 polymer ?
#
loop_
_entity_poly.entity_id
_entity_poly.type
_entity_poly.pdbx_seq_one_letter_code
_entity_poly.pdbx_strand_id
1 'polypeptide(L)'
;RRDGAWCIATVDMGHMRLFNEWYGQAEGDRLLADVGTVLKDIENAGMGVAGYWGQDDFCVLIPFKHITVHQIYNRVREAVAKHDNGVGFWPSMGVYPIDSNEEITIDAQAKAMFTNRRAKNDFKERIAIFCPEEYKREIVFNRTLTEFQYALSNGRITYYLQPQVDMETGEIIGAEALTRWINKDGSLISPATFIPALEESGFVVT
;
A
#
# COMPACT_ATOMS: atom_id res chain seq x y z
N ARG A 1 -21.19 -21.47 10.75
CA ARG A 1 -20.96 -20.02 10.62
C ARG A 1 -20.54 -19.51 11.98
N ARG A 2 -19.26 -19.19 12.17
CA ARG A 2 -18.81 -18.53 13.40
C ARG A 2 -19.20 -17.05 13.27
N ASP A 3 -20.18 -16.61 14.06
CA ASP A 3 -20.42 -15.21 14.33
C ASP A 3 -19.19 -14.65 15.02
N GLY A 4 -18.42 -13.79 14.33
CA GLY A 4 -17.30 -13.08 14.92
C GLY A 4 -15.96 -13.31 14.25
N ALA A 5 -15.86 -13.11 12.92
CA ALA A 5 -14.56 -12.85 12.32
C ALA A 5 -13.95 -11.59 12.96
N TRP A 6 -12.65 -11.62 13.28
CA TRP A 6 -11.90 -10.48 13.78
C TRP A 6 -11.13 -9.83 12.63
N CYS A 7 -10.73 -8.59 12.79
CA CYS A 7 -9.82 -7.93 11.88
C CYS A 7 -8.76 -7.12 12.62
N ILE A 8 -7.60 -6.99 12.01
CA ILE A 8 -6.65 -5.94 12.35
C ILE A 8 -6.95 -4.75 11.44
N ALA A 9 -7.17 -3.58 12.06
CA ALA A 9 -7.26 -2.33 11.32
C ALA A 9 -6.10 -1.43 11.74
N THR A 10 -5.38 -0.89 10.75
CA THR A 10 -4.36 0.13 10.97
C THR A 10 -4.96 1.49 10.69
N VAL A 11 -4.63 2.46 11.53
CA VAL A 11 -5.06 3.85 11.40
C VAL A 11 -3.82 4.72 11.28
N ASP A 12 -3.79 5.57 10.27
CA ASP A 12 -2.69 6.48 9.98
C ASP A 12 -3.27 7.89 9.81
N MET A 13 -2.64 8.88 10.45
CA MET A 13 -3.16 10.26 10.44
C MET A 13 -2.89 11.01 9.15
N GLY A 14 -2.05 10.47 8.27
CA GLY A 14 -1.68 11.11 7.01
C GLY A 14 -1.08 12.52 7.19
N HIS A 15 0.03 12.78 6.53
CA HIS A 15 0.65 14.11 6.49
C HIS A 15 0.98 14.76 7.85
N MET A 16 1.22 13.97 8.91
CA MET A 16 1.54 14.50 10.24
C MET A 16 2.72 15.47 10.25
N ARG A 17 3.70 15.26 9.35
CA ARG A 17 4.80 16.21 9.19
C ARG A 17 4.30 17.59 8.78
N LEU A 18 3.41 17.67 7.79
CA LEU A 18 2.81 18.92 7.33
C LEU A 18 1.92 19.54 8.40
N PHE A 19 1.17 18.70 9.13
CA PHE A 19 0.39 19.15 10.27
C PHE A 19 1.28 19.84 11.33
N ASN A 20 2.39 19.22 11.70
CA ASN A 20 3.35 19.76 12.65
C ASN A 20 4.03 21.05 12.16
N GLU A 21 4.27 21.17 10.85
CA GLU A 21 4.79 22.41 10.25
C GLU A 21 3.77 23.56 10.35
N TRP A 22 2.48 23.28 10.25
CA TRP A 22 1.42 24.31 10.28
C TRP A 22 0.96 24.68 11.68
N TYR A 23 0.81 23.69 12.56
CA TYR A 23 0.20 23.87 13.90
C TYR A 23 1.21 23.72 15.04
N GLY A 24 2.41 23.26 14.76
CA GLY A 24 3.45 22.98 15.74
C GLY A 24 3.40 21.57 16.32
N GLN A 25 4.57 21.08 16.75
CA GLN A 25 4.74 19.73 17.30
C GLN A 25 3.82 19.44 18.50
N ALA A 26 3.64 20.43 19.39
CA ALA A 26 2.80 20.26 20.59
C ALA A 26 1.32 20.01 20.24
N GLU A 27 0.82 20.59 19.15
CA GLU A 27 -0.54 20.34 18.69
C GLU A 27 -0.67 18.97 18.03
N GLY A 28 0.35 18.55 17.26
CA GLY A 28 0.42 17.20 16.72
C GLY A 28 0.41 16.13 17.82
N ASP A 29 1.16 16.35 18.89
CA ASP A 29 1.18 15.44 20.04
C ASP A 29 -0.19 15.37 20.75
N ARG A 30 -0.92 16.48 20.83
CA ARG A 30 -2.29 16.50 21.36
C ARG A 30 -3.27 15.75 20.46
N LEU A 31 -3.18 15.95 19.14
CA LEU A 31 -3.98 15.21 18.16
C LEU A 31 -3.78 13.70 18.33
N LEU A 32 -2.52 13.24 18.38
CA LEU A 32 -2.21 11.83 18.58
C LEU A 32 -2.71 11.29 19.91
N ALA A 33 -2.63 12.09 20.98
CA ALA A 33 -3.16 11.71 22.30
C ALA A 33 -4.69 11.57 22.29
N ASP A 34 -5.40 12.47 21.60
CA ASP A 34 -6.86 12.42 21.47
C ASP A 34 -7.30 11.21 20.64
N VAL A 35 -6.61 10.89 19.55
CA VAL A 35 -6.83 9.66 18.78
C VAL A 35 -6.58 8.42 19.64
N GLY A 36 -5.46 8.41 20.39
CA GLY A 36 -5.15 7.34 21.33
C GLY A 36 -6.25 7.16 22.39
N THR A 37 -6.82 8.25 22.89
CA THR A 37 -7.95 8.22 23.84
C THR A 37 -9.19 7.59 23.22
N VAL A 38 -9.55 7.96 21.99
CA VAL A 38 -10.68 7.34 21.25
C VAL A 38 -10.48 5.84 21.11
N LEU A 39 -9.28 5.40 20.76
CA LEU A 39 -8.98 3.98 20.59
C LEU A 39 -8.96 3.24 21.93
N LYS A 40 -8.48 3.87 23.00
CA LYS A 40 -8.53 3.32 24.36
C LYS A 40 -9.95 3.15 24.89
N ASP A 41 -10.86 4.06 24.52
CA ASP A 41 -12.29 3.92 24.86
C ASP A 41 -12.92 2.68 24.21
N ILE A 42 -12.48 2.30 23.01
CA ILE A 42 -12.91 1.06 22.34
C ILE A 42 -12.48 -0.16 23.14
N GLU A 43 -11.25 -0.15 23.66
CA GLU A 43 -10.74 -1.21 24.52
C GLU A 43 -11.48 -1.26 25.86
N ASN A 44 -11.69 -0.11 26.50
CA ASN A 44 -12.41 0.01 27.77
C ASN A 44 -13.87 -0.47 27.66
N ALA A 45 -14.48 -0.30 26.48
CA ALA A 45 -15.83 -0.81 26.18
C ALA A 45 -15.86 -2.32 25.87
N GLY A 46 -14.72 -3.01 25.91
CA GLY A 46 -14.62 -4.44 25.58
C GLY A 46 -14.88 -4.77 24.12
N MET A 47 -14.76 -3.78 23.22
CA MET A 47 -15.03 -3.95 21.80
C MET A 47 -13.79 -4.41 21.01
N GLY A 48 -12.61 -4.45 21.65
CA GLY A 48 -11.36 -4.85 20.99
C GLY A 48 -10.13 -4.52 21.80
N VAL A 49 -8.97 -4.52 21.15
CA VAL A 49 -7.68 -4.12 21.73
C VAL A 49 -7.07 -3.05 20.83
N ALA A 50 -6.50 -2.02 21.42
CA ALA A 50 -5.83 -0.93 20.71
C ALA A 50 -4.34 -0.93 21.01
N GLY A 51 -3.53 -0.54 20.00
CA GLY A 51 -2.08 -0.39 20.12
C GLY A 51 -1.59 0.84 19.38
N TYR A 52 -0.54 1.45 19.91
CA TYR A 52 0.20 2.52 19.29
C TYR A 52 1.57 1.99 18.84
N TRP A 53 1.92 2.21 17.56
CA TRP A 53 3.17 1.70 16.99
C TRP A 53 4.26 2.75 16.87
N GLY A 54 3.94 3.98 17.18
CA GLY A 54 4.86 5.12 17.07
C GLY A 54 4.52 6.02 15.88
N GLN A 55 5.09 7.21 15.88
CA GLN A 55 4.84 8.28 14.91
C GLN A 55 3.35 8.65 14.85
N ASP A 56 2.65 8.29 13.77
CA ASP A 56 1.24 8.54 13.52
C ASP A 56 0.43 7.24 13.29
N ASP A 57 1.05 6.09 13.61
CA ASP A 57 0.49 4.77 13.35
C ASP A 57 -0.16 4.15 14.58
N PHE A 58 -1.42 3.79 14.46
CA PHE A 58 -2.19 3.02 15.44
C PHE A 58 -2.71 1.73 14.83
N CYS A 59 -2.99 0.75 15.69
CA CYS A 59 -3.72 -0.43 15.28
C CYS A 59 -4.83 -0.79 16.26
N VAL A 60 -5.85 -1.48 15.75
CA VAL A 60 -6.92 -2.04 16.55
C VAL A 60 -7.24 -3.46 16.09
N LEU A 61 -7.45 -4.35 17.04
CA LEU A 61 -7.99 -5.68 16.82
C LEU A 61 -9.46 -5.65 17.26
N ILE A 62 -10.39 -5.79 16.33
CA ILE A 62 -11.82 -5.60 16.53
C ILE A 62 -12.62 -6.67 15.80
N PRO A 63 -13.88 -6.92 16.19
CA PRO A 63 -14.79 -7.75 15.40
C PRO A 63 -14.98 -7.18 14.00
N PHE A 64 -14.80 -8.02 12.98
CA PHE A 64 -14.95 -7.63 11.59
C PHE A 64 -16.44 -7.49 11.24
N LYS A 65 -16.97 -6.31 11.44
CA LYS A 65 -18.30 -5.88 10.98
C LYS A 65 -18.15 -4.52 10.30
N HIS A 66 -18.72 -4.40 9.11
CA HIS A 66 -18.64 -3.14 8.35
C HIS A 66 -19.05 -1.92 9.19
N ILE A 67 -20.16 -2.03 9.93
CA ILE A 67 -20.65 -0.95 10.79
C ILE A 67 -19.64 -0.60 11.91
N THR A 68 -18.98 -1.59 12.51
CA THR A 68 -17.99 -1.36 13.58
C THR A 68 -16.76 -0.63 13.05
N VAL A 69 -16.25 -1.06 11.90
CA VAL A 69 -15.10 -0.41 11.23
C VAL A 69 -15.40 1.05 10.94
N HIS A 70 -16.55 1.34 10.33
CA HIS A 70 -16.97 2.71 10.02
C HIS A 70 -17.22 3.57 11.26
N GLN A 71 -17.79 3.01 12.32
CA GLN A 71 -17.99 3.74 13.57
C GLN A 71 -16.67 4.15 14.21
N ILE A 72 -15.68 3.25 14.22
CA ILE A 72 -14.35 3.54 14.75
C ILE A 72 -13.66 4.62 13.91
N TYR A 73 -13.67 4.45 12.59
CA TYR A 73 -13.11 5.44 11.68
C TYR A 73 -13.73 6.82 11.90
N ASN A 74 -15.06 6.93 11.99
CA ASN A 74 -15.73 8.20 12.19
C ASN A 74 -15.35 8.86 13.51
N ARG A 75 -15.23 8.09 14.61
CA ARG A 75 -14.77 8.62 15.90
C ARG A 75 -13.34 9.16 15.82
N VAL A 76 -12.43 8.45 15.13
CA VAL A 76 -11.06 8.93 14.90
C VAL A 76 -11.08 10.21 14.05
N ARG A 77 -11.85 10.23 12.97
CA ARG A 77 -12.00 11.41 12.11
C ARG A 77 -12.52 12.63 12.88
N GLU A 78 -13.51 12.43 13.76
CA GLU A 78 -14.03 13.49 14.63
C GLU A 78 -13.01 14.00 15.63
N ALA A 79 -12.12 13.13 16.15
CA ALA A 79 -11.01 13.55 16.99
C ALA A 79 -10.02 14.42 16.21
N VAL A 80 -9.62 14.00 15.02
CA VAL A 80 -8.72 14.76 14.12
C VAL A 80 -9.31 16.12 13.76
N ALA A 81 -10.60 16.17 13.43
CA ALA A 81 -11.29 17.41 13.03
C ALA A 81 -11.34 18.49 14.11
N LYS A 82 -11.09 18.17 15.37
CA LYS A 82 -10.98 19.16 16.46
C LYS A 82 -9.69 19.97 16.38
N HIS A 83 -8.65 19.45 15.73
CA HIS A 83 -7.31 20.03 15.68
C HIS A 83 -6.98 20.69 14.35
N ASP A 84 -7.68 20.34 13.25
CA ASP A 84 -7.31 20.76 11.91
C ASP A 84 -8.07 22.00 11.40
N ASN A 85 -8.96 22.58 12.22
CA ASN A 85 -9.80 23.72 11.87
C ASN A 85 -10.59 23.53 10.52
N GLY A 86 -10.89 22.27 10.16
CA GLY A 86 -11.61 21.96 8.94
C GLY A 86 -10.78 22.00 7.66
N VAL A 87 -9.45 22.08 7.77
CA VAL A 87 -8.53 22.09 6.61
C VAL A 87 -8.49 20.71 5.92
N GLY A 88 -8.81 19.63 6.64
CA GLY A 88 -8.97 18.31 6.06
C GLY A 88 -7.73 17.42 6.16
N PHE A 89 -7.10 17.37 7.31
CA PHE A 89 -6.21 16.27 7.67
C PHE A 89 -7.05 15.04 7.98
N TRP A 90 -7.11 14.11 7.03
CA TRP A 90 -7.99 12.96 7.12
C TRP A 90 -7.21 11.71 7.51
N PRO A 91 -7.65 10.99 8.56
CA PRO A 91 -7.09 9.68 8.84
C PRO A 91 -7.42 8.71 7.71
N SER A 92 -6.63 7.66 7.58
CA SER A 92 -6.91 6.52 6.70
C SER A 92 -6.91 5.24 7.50
N MET A 93 -7.66 4.22 7.03
CA MET A 93 -7.79 2.95 7.73
C MET A 93 -7.66 1.80 6.75
N GLY A 94 -6.68 0.93 7.00
CA GLY A 94 -6.52 -0.34 6.29
C GLY A 94 -6.98 -1.50 7.14
N VAL A 95 -7.87 -2.34 6.62
CA VAL A 95 -8.52 -3.43 7.35
C VAL A 95 -8.12 -4.77 6.77
N TYR A 96 -7.54 -5.63 7.59
CA TYR A 96 -7.25 -7.02 7.27
C TYR A 96 -8.16 -7.96 8.06
N PRO A 97 -9.14 -8.61 7.41
CA PRO A 97 -9.94 -9.65 8.04
C PRO A 97 -9.08 -10.88 8.35
N ILE A 98 -9.12 -11.35 9.60
CA ILE A 98 -8.37 -12.52 10.05
C ILE A 98 -9.22 -13.76 9.81
N ASP A 99 -8.65 -14.74 9.10
CA ASP A 99 -9.29 -16.05 8.99
C ASP A 99 -9.31 -16.74 10.37
N SER A 100 -10.37 -17.46 10.67
CA SER A 100 -10.56 -18.14 11.95
C SER A 100 -9.49 -19.19 12.28
N ASN A 101 -8.72 -19.60 11.29
CA ASN A 101 -7.61 -20.55 11.41
C ASN A 101 -6.22 -19.88 11.31
N GLU A 102 -6.19 -18.56 11.15
CA GLU A 102 -4.95 -17.80 11.04
C GLU A 102 -4.51 -17.30 12.41
N GLU A 103 -3.25 -17.49 12.75
CA GLU A 103 -2.67 -16.86 13.93
C GLU A 103 -2.46 -15.36 13.64
N ILE A 104 -2.65 -14.53 14.68
CA ILE A 104 -2.35 -13.11 14.61
C ILE A 104 -0.83 -12.96 14.55
N THR A 105 -0.32 -12.72 13.36
CA THR A 105 1.11 -12.64 13.08
C THR A 105 1.51 -11.24 12.61
N ILE A 106 2.82 -11.00 12.56
CA ILE A 106 3.40 -9.79 11.93
C ILE A 106 2.94 -9.66 10.47
N ASP A 107 2.66 -10.78 9.80
CA ASP A 107 2.16 -10.79 8.42
C ASP A 107 0.73 -10.20 8.31
N ALA A 108 -0.14 -10.49 9.25
CA ALA A 108 -1.48 -9.89 9.30
C ALA A 108 -1.41 -8.36 9.48
N GLN A 109 -0.48 -7.90 10.32
CA GLN A 109 -0.18 -6.47 10.47
C GLN A 109 0.33 -5.84 9.17
N ALA A 110 1.31 -6.47 8.53
CA ALA A 110 1.87 -6.00 7.26
C ALA A 110 0.80 -5.89 6.16
N LYS A 111 -0.12 -6.83 6.10
CA LYS A 111 -1.26 -6.81 5.17
C LYS A 111 -2.23 -5.66 5.48
N ALA A 112 -2.50 -5.37 6.75
CA ALA A 112 -3.32 -4.23 7.14
C ALA A 112 -2.64 -2.90 6.78
N MET A 113 -1.34 -2.76 7.02
CA MET A 113 -0.55 -1.58 6.63
C MET A 113 -0.49 -1.40 5.11
N PHE A 114 -0.28 -2.48 4.36
CA PHE A 114 -0.36 -2.46 2.90
C PHE A 114 -1.71 -1.90 2.43
N THR A 115 -2.79 -2.40 3.02
CA THR A 115 -4.16 -1.98 2.68
C THR A 115 -4.39 -0.51 3.01
N ASN A 116 -3.79 0.01 4.09
CA ASN A 116 -3.90 1.41 4.46
C ASN A 116 -3.29 2.36 3.43
N ARG A 117 -2.22 1.97 2.74
CA ARG A 117 -1.64 2.79 1.65
C ARG A 117 -2.66 3.09 0.56
N ARG A 118 -3.53 2.12 0.23
CA ARG A 118 -4.62 2.32 -0.73
C ARG A 118 -5.65 3.31 -0.20
N ALA A 119 -6.07 3.15 1.05
CA ALA A 119 -6.99 4.08 1.71
C ALA A 119 -6.42 5.51 1.76
N LYS A 120 -5.11 5.66 1.95
CA LYS A 120 -4.41 6.95 1.95
C LYS A 120 -4.49 7.68 0.60
N ASN A 121 -4.48 6.94 -0.50
CA ASN A 121 -4.50 7.47 -1.86
C ASN A 121 -5.92 7.68 -2.41
N ASP A 122 -6.94 7.14 -1.73
CA ASP A 122 -8.33 7.34 -2.11
C ASP A 122 -8.95 8.51 -1.33
N PHE A 123 -9.16 9.64 -2.00
CA PHE A 123 -9.76 10.84 -1.39
C PHE A 123 -11.26 10.70 -1.11
N LYS A 124 -11.91 9.70 -1.68
CA LYS A 124 -13.35 9.47 -1.50
C LYS A 124 -13.62 8.48 -0.37
N GLU A 125 -12.83 7.41 -0.33
CA GLU A 125 -13.01 6.32 0.62
C GLU A 125 -11.71 6.06 1.38
N ARG A 126 -11.64 6.58 2.59
CA ARG A 126 -10.47 6.51 3.47
C ARG A 126 -10.38 5.20 4.26
N ILE A 127 -11.22 4.24 3.95
CA ILE A 127 -11.22 2.89 4.52
C ILE A 127 -11.02 1.91 3.38
N ALA A 128 -10.01 1.05 3.49
CA ALA A 128 -9.80 -0.03 2.53
C ALA A 128 -9.83 -1.38 3.24
N ILE A 129 -10.41 -2.38 2.59
CA ILE A 129 -10.40 -3.77 3.04
C ILE A 129 -9.38 -4.53 2.18
N PHE A 130 -8.61 -5.41 2.82
CA PHE A 130 -7.58 -6.21 2.18
C PHE A 130 -8.12 -7.03 1.00
N CYS A 131 -7.41 -6.95 -0.11
CA CYS A 131 -7.67 -7.72 -1.32
C CYS A 131 -6.43 -8.59 -1.64
N PRO A 132 -6.54 -9.93 -1.55
CA PRO A 132 -5.42 -10.83 -1.81
C PRO A 132 -4.81 -10.68 -3.20
N GLU A 133 -5.63 -10.40 -4.22
CA GLU A 133 -5.20 -10.25 -5.60
C GLU A 133 -4.33 -8.98 -5.78
N GLU A 134 -4.69 -7.89 -5.13
CA GLU A 134 -3.91 -6.64 -5.14
C GLU A 134 -2.59 -6.83 -4.41
N TYR A 135 -2.61 -7.50 -3.26
CA TYR A 135 -1.39 -7.80 -2.50
C TYR A 135 -0.41 -8.67 -3.28
N LYS A 136 -0.92 -9.70 -3.96
CA LYS A 136 -0.10 -10.55 -4.84
C LYS A 136 0.51 -9.74 -6.00
N ARG A 137 -0.27 -8.87 -6.62
CA ARG A 137 0.23 -8.00 -7.71
C ARG A 137 1.36 -7.09 -7.23
N GLU A 138 1.19 -6.48 -6.07
CA GLU A 138 2.22 -5.61 -5.47
C GLU A 138 3.51 -6.39 -5.15
N ILE A 139 3.40 -7.60 -4.60
CA ILE A 139 4.57 -8.45 -4.36
C ILE A 139 5.30 -8.78 -5.67
N VAL A 140 4.55 -9.18 -6.70
CA VAL A 140 5.13 -9.51 -8.01
C VAL A 140 5.77 -8.27 -8.63
N PHE A 141 5.11 -7.12 -8.57
CA PHE A 141 5.61 -5.85 -9.06
C PHE A 141 6.94 -5.46 -8.40
N ASN A 142 6.98 -5.39 -7.07
CA ASN A 142 8.19 -5.03 -6.33
C ASN A 142 9.33 -6.03 -6.55
N ARG A 143 9.02 -7.32 -6.63
CA ARG A 143 9.98 -8.36 -6.95
C ARG A 143 10.55 -8.15 -8.36
N THR A 144 9.70 -7.90 -9.35
CA THR A 144 10.13 -7.65 -10.73
C THR A 144 11.09 -6.48 -10.83
N LEU A 145 10.79 -5.34 -10.16
CA LEU A 145 11.68 -4.18 -10.13
C LEU A 145 13.03 -4.49 -9.49
N THR A 146 13.02 -5.18 -8.35
CA THR A 146 14.25 -5.55 -7.64
C THR A 146 15.12 -6.49 -8.48
N GLU A 147 14.51 -7.50 -9.08
CA GLU A 147 15.21 -8.47 -9.94
C GLU A 147 15.72 -7.81 -11.22
N PHE A 148 14.97 -6.85 -11.79
CA PHE A 148 15.38 -6.10 -12.96
C PHE A 148 16.60 -5.22 -12.67
N GLN A 149 16.59 -4.46 -11.57
CA GLN A 149 17.75 -3.66 -11.15
C GLN A 149 19.00 -4.51 -11.00
N TYR A 150 18.87 -5.67 -10.37
CA TYR A 150 19.96 -6.61 -10.22
C TYR A 150 20.43 -7.17 -11.59
N ALA A 151 19.49 -7.51 -12.48
CA ALA A 151 19.81 -8.00 -13.83
C ALA A 151 20.54 -6.92 -14.66
N LEU A 152 20.11 -5.67 -14.57
CA LEU A 152 20.74 -4.54 -15.24
C LEU A 152 22.18 -4.35 -14.76
N SER A 153 22.40 -4.35 -13.44
CA SER A 153 23.73 -4.20 -12.83
C SER A 153 24.69 -5.34 -13.19
N ASN A 154 24.16 -6.52 -13.57
CA ASN A 154 24.94 -7.70 -13.93
C ASN A 154 24.99 -7.97 -15.45
N GLY A 155 24.61 -7.00 -16.28
CA GLY A 155 24.68 -7.10 -17.74
C GLY A 155 23.75 -8.16 -18.34
N ARG A 156 22.66 -8.52 -17.63
CA ARG A 156 21.67 -9.51 -18.09
C ARG A 156 20.48 -8.86 -18.81
N ILE A 157 20.50 -7.53 -18.95
CA ILE A 157 19.57 -6.79 -19.79
C ILE A 157 20.32 -6.43 -21.06
N THR A 158 19.78 -6.81 -22.20
CA THR A 158 20.34 -6.53 -23.51
C THR A 158 19.23 -6.19 -24.50
N TYR A 159 19.55 -6.01 -25.74
CA TYR A 159 18.59 -5.78 -26.81
C TYR A 159 18.90 -6.67 -28.01
N TYR A 160 17.85 -7.06 -28.73
CA TYR A 160 17.94 -7.69 -30.03
C TYR A 160 17.44 -6.69 -31.06
N LEU A 161 18.04 -6.74 -32.25
CA LEU A 161 17.64 -5.91 -33.36
C LEU A 161 16.73 -6.73 -34.29
N GLN A 162 15.49 -6.27 -34.48
CA GLN A 162 14.59 -6.83 -35.47
C GLN A 162 14.67 -5.96 -36.74
N PRO A 163 15.15 -6.49 -37.88
CA PRO A 163 15.30 -5.71 -39.10
C PRO A 163 13.94 -5.28 -39.64
N GLN A 164 13.86 -4.06 -40.12
CA GLN A 164 12.74 -3.51 -40.87
C GLN A 164 13.13 -3.51 -42.35
N VAL A 165 12.31 -4.12 -43.18
CA VAL A 165 12.57 -4.36 -44.60
C VAL A 165 11.57 -3.56 -45.43
N ASP A 166 12.05 -2.86 -46.43
CA ASP A 166 11.20 -2.28 -47.44
C ASP A 166 10.50 -3.37 -48.24
N MET A 167 9.18 -3.30 -48.34
CA MET A 167 8.36 -4.33 -48.94
C MET A 167 8.47 -4.39 -50.49
N GLU A 168 8.91 -3.32 -51.12
CA GLU A 168 9.06 -3.24 -52.55
C GLU A 168 10.46 -3.68 -53.04
N THR A 169 11.50 -3.26 -52.29
CA THR A 169 12.89 -3.51 -52.67
C THR A 169 13.50 -4.71 -51.97
N GLY A 170 12.97 -5.10 -50.82
CA GLY A 170 13.54 -6.13 -49.94
C GLY A 170 14.78 -5.70 -49.19
N GLU A 171 15.15 -4.41 -49.25
CA GLU A 171 16.30 -3.87 -48.54
C GLU A 171 16.01 -3.59 -47.06
N ILE A 172 17.02 -3.75 -46.20
CA ILE A 172 16.91 -3.39 -44.78
C ILE A 172 17.00 -1.87 -44.66
N ILE A 173 15.92 -1.23 -44.21
CA ILE A 173 15.83 0.24 -44.07
C ILE A 173 15.93 0.70 -42.60
N GLY A 174 15.94 -0.23 -41.66
CA GLY A 174 16.05 0.09 -40.24
C GLY A 174 16.04 -1.17 -39.39
N ALA A 175 16.05 -0.96 -38.06
CA ALA A 175 15.87 -2.04 -37.13
C ALA A 175 15.16 -1.54 -35.87
N GLU A 176 14.30 -2.34 -35.30
CA GLU A 176 13.70 -2.11 -33.98
C GLU A 176 14.56 -2.75 -32.90
N ALA A 177 14.91 -1.96 -31.87
CA ALA A 177 15.65 -2.46 -30.71
C ALA A 177 14.67 -3.01 -29.68
N LEU A 178 14.69 -4.31 -29.49
CA LEU A 178 13.78 -5.03 -28.59
C LEU A 178 14.53 -5.49 -27.34
N THR A 179 14.17 -4.94 -26.19
CA THR A 179 14.77 -5.31 -24.91
C THR A 179 14.60 -6.81 -24.61
N ARG A 180 15.68 -7.41 -24.11
CA ARG A 180 15.72 -8.82 -23.68
C ARG A 180 16.29 -8.92 -22.27
N TRP A 181 15.58 -9.60 -21.42
CA TRP A 181 16.05 -9.95 -20.09
C TRP A 181 16.46 -11.42 -20.06
N ILE A 182 17.75 -11.64 -19.84
CA ILE A 182 18.33 -12.98 -19.75
C ILE A 182 18.29 -13.44 -18.29
N ASN A 183 17.61 -14.54 -18.02
CA ASN A 183 17.54 -15.15 -16.70
C ASN A 183 18.91 -15.78 -16.32
N LYS A 184 19.07 -16.20 -15.06
CA LYS A 184 20.31 -16.84 -14.56
C LYS A 184 20.64 -18.15 -15.28
N ASP A 185 19.64 -18.87 -15.76
CA ASP A 185 19.77 -20.12 -16.51
C ASP A 185 19.94 -19.90 -18.03
N GLY A 186 20.03 -18.66 -18.48
CA GLY A 186 20.13 -18.30 -19.90
C GLY A 186 18.80 -18.22 -20.66
N SER A 187 17.67 -18.54 -20.02
CA SER A 187 16.36 -18.36 -20.62
C SER A 187 15.98 -16.87 -20.75
N LEU A 188 15.09 -16.56 -21.71
CA LEU A 188 14.58 -15.20 -21.89
C LEU A 188 13.29 -14.98 -21.08
N ILE A 189 13.26 -13.91 -20.29
CA ILE A 189 12.04 -13.42 -19.67
C ILE A 189 11.30 -12.56 -20.69
N SER A 190 9.99 -12.85 -20.86
CA SER A 190 9.16 -12.12 -21.82
C SER A 190 9.06 -10.63 -21.46
N PRO A 191 9.21 -9.70 -22.41
CA PRO A 191 8.98 -8.27 -22.19
C PRO A 191 7.61 -7.96 -21.59
N ALA A 192 6.57 -8.69 -21.95
CA ALA A 192 5.24 -8.53 -21.38
C ALA A 192 5.17 -8.79 -19.86
N THR A 193 6.15 -9.47 -19.28
CA THR A 193 6.23 -9.75 -17.85
C THR A 193 6.79 -8.56 -17.07
N PHE A 194 7.72 -7.77 -17.63
CA PHE A 194 8.44 -6.76 -16.87
C PHE A 194 8.24 -5.32 -17.38
N ILE A 195 7.99 -5.12 -18.68
CA ILE A 195 7.79 -3.78 -19.25
C ILE A 195 6.68 -3.01 -18.52
N PRO A 196 5.48 -3.59 -18.28
CA PRO A 196 4.42 -2.86 -17.58
C PRO A 196 4.83 -2.38 -16.18
N ALA A 197 5.61 -3.19 -15.46
CA ALA A 197 6.11 -2.79 -14.13
C ALA A 197 7.16 -1.66 -14.21
N LEU A 198 7.99 -1.67 -15.25
CA LEU A 198 8.98 -0.61 -15.46
C LEU A 198 8.34 0.72 -15.87
N GLU A 199 7.30 0.67 -16.72
CA GLU A 199 6.53 1.85 -17.13
C GLU A 199 5.79 2.46 -15.91
N GLU A 200 5.07 1.63 -15.15
CA GLU A 200 4.33 2.07 -13.95
C GLU A 200 5.27 2.68 -12.89
N SER A 201 6.47 2.15 -12.74
CA SER A 201 7.47 2.65 -11.78
C SER A 201 8.22 3.90 -12.26
N GLY A 202 8.06 4.30 -13.53
CA GLY A 202 8.83 5.39 -14.13
C GLY A 202 10.30 5.02 -14.45
N PHE A 203 10.65 3.74 -14.42
CA PHE A 203 11.99 3.28 -14.84
C PHE A 203 12.23 3.43 -16.36
N VAL A 204 11.17 3.37 -17.14
CA VAL A 204 11.17 3.63 -18.57
C VAL A 204 10.42 4.92 -18.82
N VAL A 205 11.12 5.92 -19.34
CA VAL A 205 10.49 7.15 -19.81
C VAL A 205 10.12 6.90 -21.28
N THR A 206 8.83 6.90 -21.58
CA THR A 206 8.29 6.87 -22.94
C THR A 206 8.41 8.23 -23.61
#